data_186646a93facc8148c2ba07a126308e0
#
_entry.id   186646a93facc8148c2ba07a126308e0
#
_cell.length_a   1.000
_cell.length_b   1.000
_cell.length_c   1.000
_cell.angle_alpha   90.00
_cell.angle_beta   90.00
_cell.angle_gamma   90.00
#
_symmetry.space_group_name_H-M   'P 1'
#
loop_
_entity.id
_entity.type
_entity.pdbx_description
1 polymer ?
#
loop_
_entity_poly.entity_id
_entity_poly.type
_entity_poly.pdbx_seq_one_letter_code
_entity_poly.pdbx_strand_id
1 'polypeptide(L)'
;MRESGILMPVSSLPGPYGIGCFGKEAFKFVDFLADAGQKIWQLLPLSPTGYGDSPYQSCSAFAGNPYFIDLDALKEEGLLTAAQLKAEPWGDDPKQVDYGTLYTSRYKVLRTAYAAWRKACKGLHGCSDYFPDDYYAFTLSNEAWLEDYALYMALKVANGMKNWVEWERPYRLRDKAALAAFAAENEEEIGFWKFVQYKFSTQWQAVKQYANDKGVQILGDIPIYVSADSVDAWVGGKLFELDAEGGFARVAGCPPDYFSADGQLWGNPLYNWTYHKQTGYAWWVQRVRHALGIYDLLRIDHFRGFDTYWAIPADSATAKTGKWENGPGMELFDALEQALGQLPIIAEDLGELFPLSLIHI
;
A
#
# COMPACT_ATOMS: atom_id res chain seq x y z
N MET A 1 -8.02 22.57 -20.29
CA MET A 1 -7.07 23.60 -19.80
C MET A 1 -5.81 22.87 -19.34
N ARG A 2 -4.60 23.41 -19.52
CA ARG A 2 -3.40 22.79 -18.93
C ARG A 2 -3.41 23.04 -17.43
N GLU A 3 -3.19 21.99 -16.63
CA GLU A 3 -3.03 22.07 -15.19
C GLU A 3 -1.59 21.79 -14.81
N SER A 4 -1.17 22.30 -13.66
CA SER A 4 0.17 22.07 -13.11
C SER A 4 0.06 21.57 -11.69
N GLY A 5 1.06 20.80 -11.26
CA GLY A 5 1.13 20.23 -9.94
C GLY A 5 2.55 20.04 -9.45
N ILE A 6 2.68 19.64 -8.21
CA ILE A 6 3.97 19.36 -7.57
C ILE A 6 3.96 17.93 -7.05
N LEU A 7 5.00 17.16 -7.40
CA LEU A 7 5.28 15.88 -6.76
C LEU A 7 5.99 16.15 -5.44
N MET A 8 5.35 15.75 -4.33
CA MET A 8 5.91 15.83 -2.99
C MET A 8 5.46 14.60 -2.19
N PRO A 9 6.32 13.63 -1.94
CA PRO A 9 5.97 12.50 -1.08
C PRO A 9 5.60 12.97 0.33
N VAL A 10 4.61 12.36 0.95
CA VAL A 10 4.25 12.66 2.35
C VAL A 10 5.45 12.48 3.27
N SER A 11 6.26 11.45 3.04
CA SER A 11 7.49 11.18 3.82
C SER A 11 8.50 12.32 3.81
N SER A 12 8.46 13.19 2.78
CA SER A 12 9.39 14.33 2.60
C SER A 12 8.88 15.63 3.23
N LEU A 13 7.65 15.64 3.74
CA LEU A 13 7.16 16.80 4.51
C LEU A 13 7.91 16.90 5.83
N PRO A 14 8.19 18.14 6.32
CA PRO A 14 8.81 18.29 7.63
C PRO A 14 7.92 17.74 8.74
N GLY A 15 8.54 17.21 9.79
CA GLY A 15 7.80 16.68 10.94
C GLY A 15 8.72 16.43 12.14
N PRO A 16 8.18 16.48 13.37
CA PRO A 16 8.95 16.30 14.59
C PRO A 16 9.30 14.84 14.91
N TYR A 17 8.75 13.88 14.16
CA TYR A 17 8.83 12.45 14.47
C TYR A 17 9.51 11.64 13.38
N GLY A 18 10.57 12.19 12.79
CA GLY A 18 11.52 11.51 11.90
C GLY A 18 11.03 11.26 10.47
N ILE A 19 9.77 11.55 10.16
CA ILE A 19 9.17 11.41 8.83
C ILE A 19 7.98 12.34 8.68
N GLY A 20 7.68 12.77 7.46
CA GLY A 20 6.46 13.50 7.17
C GLY A 20 5.20 12.64 7.38
N CYS A 21 4.11 13.27 7.79
CA CYS A 21 2.85 12.62 8.14
C CYS A 21 1.63 13.48 7.76
N PHE A 22 0.43 12.97 8.02
CA PHE A 22 -0.85 13.66 7.77
C PHE A 22 -1.19 14.75 8.78
N GLY A 23 -0.17 15.35 9.37
CA GLY A 23 -0.27 16.40 10.36
C GLY A 23 -0.24 17.80 9.75
N LYS A 24 -0.01 18.77 10.61
CA LYS A 24 -0.07 20.20 10.31
C LYS A 24 0.69 20.61 9.03
N GLU A 25 1.84 19.99 8.76
CA GLU A 25 2.67 20.36 7.61
C GLU A 25 2.06 19.88 6.29
N ALA A 26 1.26 18.80 6.29
CA ALA A 26 0.51 18.39 5.12
C ALA A 26 -0.58 19.44 4.76
N PHE A 27 -1.30 19.97 5.74
CA PHE A 27 -2.28 21.03 5.53
C PHE A 27 -1.63 22.33 5.03
N LYS A 28 -0.48 22.72 5.60
CA LYS A 28 0.27 23.88 5.12
C LYS A 28 0.80 23.71 3.70
N PHE A 29 1.18 22.48 3.32
CA PHE A 29 1.60 22.21 1.96
C PHE A 29 0.43 22.36 0.98
N VAL A 30 -0.77 21.93 1.36
CA VAL A 30 -1.98 22.18 0.58
C VAL A 30 -2.25 23.69 0.43
N ASP A 31 -2.14 24.47 1.50
CA ASP A 31 -2.28 25.94 1.43
C ASP A 31 -1.25 26.54 0.48
N PHE A 32 0.01 26.12 0.57
CA PHE A 32 1.06 26.55 -0.35
C PHE A 32 0.72 26.24 -1.82
N LEU A 33 0.23 25.04 -2.11
CA LEU A 33 -0.18 24.66 -3.47
C LEU A 33 -1.32 25.55 -3.98
N ALA A 34 -2.35 25.78 -3.19
CA ALA A 34 -3.48 26.62 -3.52
C ALA A 34 -3.04 28.07 -3.78
N ASP A 35 -2.24 28.65 -2.90
CA ASP A 35 -1.70 30.03 -3.02
C ASP A 35 -0.79 30.19 -4.24
N ALA A 36 -0.01 29.14 -4.58
CA ALA A 36 0.85 29.10 -5.76
C ALA A 36 0.06 28.77 -7.06
N GLY A 37 -1.26 28.61 -6.99
CA GLY A 37 -2.11 28.31 -8.14
C GLY A 37 -1.96 26.91 -8.71
N GLN A 38 -1.29 26.00 -7.98
CA GLN A 38 -1.15 24.60 -8.37
C GLN A 38 -2.48 23.87 -8.19
N LYS A 39 -2.78 22.93 -9.09
CA LYS A 39 -4.05 22.18 -9.09
C LYS A 39 -3.90 20.72 -8.66
N ILE A 40 -2.67 20.21 -8.65
CA ILE A 40 -2.40 18.79 -8.39
C ILE A 40 -1.28 18.65 -7.35
N TRP A 41 -1.55 17.85 -6.33
CA TRP A 41 -0.53 17.29 -5.46
C TRP A 41 -0.28 15.84 -5.88
N GLN A 42 0.86 15.57 -6.52
CA GLN A 42 1.27 14.23 -6.88
C GLN A 42 2.02 13.58 -5.72
N LEU A 43 1.65 12.35 -5.40
CA LEU A 43 2.22 11.53 -4.33
C LEU A 43 3.00 10.35 -4.90
N LEU A 44 3.91 9.80 -4.12
CA LEU A 44 4.35 8.41 -4.24
C LEU A 44 3.33 7.48 -3.56
N PRO A 45 3.37 6.15 -3.81
CA PRO A 45 2.44 5.22 -3.18
C PRO A 45 2.37 5.41 -1.66
N LEU A 46 1.15 5.45 -1.12
CA LEU A 46 0.89 5.61 0.31
C LEU A 46 0.87 4.27 1.06
N SER A 47 1.18 3.18 0.39
CA SER A 47 1.20 1.82 0.96
C SER A 47 2.37 1.60 1.93
N PRO A 48 2.27 0.63 2.85
CA PRO A 48 3.34 0.30 3.78
C PRO A 48 4.64 -0.05 3.06
N THR A 49 5.77 0.45 3.55
CA THR A 49 7.09 0.05 3.05
C THR A 49 7.56 -1.24 3.72
N GLY A 50 8.24 -2.09 2.94
CA GLY A 50 8.91 -3.28 3.45
C GLY A 50 10.40 -3.04 3.69
N TYR A 51 11.18 -4.13 3.73
CA TYR A 51 12.64 -4.05 3.79
C TYR A 51 13.17 -3.36 2.52
N GLY A 52 14.03 -2.35 2.70
CA GLY A 52 14.53 -1.51 1.60
C GLY A 52 13.74 -0.21 1.39
N ASP A 53 12.68 0.02 2.19
CA ASP A 53 11.95 1.29 2.33
C ASP A 53 11.36 1.87 1.05
N SER A 54 11.28 1.06 -0.03
CA SER A 54 10.68 1.48 -1.30
C SER A 54 9.15 1.49 -1.20
N PRO A 55 8.49 2.60 -1.56
CA PRO A 55 7.03 2.66 -1.60
C PRO A 55 6.41 1.77 -2.68
N TYR A 56 7.21 1.31 -3.66
CA TYR A 56 6.78 0.40 -4.72
C TYR A 56 6.89 -1.09 -4.35
N GLN A 57 7.53 -1.41 -3.22
CA GLN A 57 7.68 -2.78 -2.69
C GLN A 57 6.88 -2.90 -1.38
N SER A 58 5.57 -2.81 -1.50
CA SER A 58 4.66 -2.84 -0.35
C SER A 58 4.21 -4.24 0.02
N CYS A 59 4.02 -4.48 1.31
CA CYS A 59 3.39 -5.72 1.80
C CYS A 59 1.87 -5.78 1.55
N SER A 60 1.26 -4.74 0.99
CA SER A 60 -0.17 -4.72 0.60
C SER A 60 -0.44 -3.69 -0.50
N ALA A 61 -1.28 -4.06 -1.46
CA ALA A 61 -1.80 -3.17 -2.49
C ALA A 61 -2.96 -2.26 -1.99
N PHE A 62 -3.48 -2.50 -0.78
CA PHE A 62 -4.66 -1.83 -0.22
C PHE A 62 -4.36 -1.05 1.05
N ALA A 63 -3.48 -1.55 1.89
CA ALA A 63 -3.19 -0.93 3.19
C ALA A 63 -2.42 0.38 3.05
N GLY A 64 -2.67 1.31 3.98
CA GLY A 64 -1.92 2.54 4.13
C GLY A 64 -0.72 2.40 5.06
N ASN A 65 0.32 3.22 4.83
CA ASN A 65 1.56 3.21 5.59
C ASN A 65 1.37 3.82 6.99
N PRO A 66 1.52 3.04 8.08
CA PRO A 66 1.36 3.54 9.44
C PRO A 66 2.34 4.65 9.82
N TYR A 67 3.44 4.82 9.07
CA TYR A 67 4.38 5.93 9.29
C TYR A 67 3.77 7.30 9.01
N PHE A 68 2.72 7.39 8.20
CA PHE A 68 2.07 8.64 7.87
C PHE A 68 1.00 9.09 8.87
N ILE A 69 0.67 8.27 9.86
CA ILE A 69 -0.25 8.64 10.94
C ILE A 69 0.36 9.78 11.75
N ASP A 70 -0.34 10.88 11.91
CA ASP A 70 0.10 11.99 12.76
C ASP A 70 -0.03 11.63 14.25
N LEU A 71 1.11 11.67 14.95
CA LEU A 71 1.16 11.34 16.38
C LEU A 71 0.68 12.49 17.26
N ASP A 72 0.75 13.75 16.78
CA ASP A 72 0.16 14.87 17.51
C ASP A 72 -1.37 14.78 17.52
N ALA A 73 -2.00 14.38 16.43
CA ALA A 73 -3.43 14.10 16.41
C ALA A 73 -3.82 13.00 17.41
N LEU A 74 -3.05 11.91 17.50
CA LEU A 74 -3.30 10.87 18.50
C LEU A 74 -3.10 11.37 19.94
N LYS A 75 -2.19 12.33 20.16
CA LYS A 75 -2.04 13.00 21.45
C LYS A 75 -3.23 13.90 21.77
N GLU A 76 -3.76 14.64 20.79
CA GLU A 76 -4.95 15.48 20.94
C GLU A 76 -6.21 14.62 21.23
N GLU A 77 -6.30 13.43 20.67
CA GLU A 77 -7.32 12.43 21.03
C GLU A 77 -7.14 11.84 22.45
N GLY A 78 -6.06 12.14 23.16
CA GLY A 78 -5.76 11.62 24.50
C GLY A 78 -5.20 10.19 24.48
N LEU A 79 -4.81 9.67 23.32
CA LEU A 79 -4.26 8.32 23.17
C LEU A 79 -2.75 8.26 23.45
N LEU A 80 -2.07 9.39 23.39
CA LEU A 80 -0.65 9.56 23.67
C LEU A 80 -0.42 10.78 24.56
N THR A 81 0.73 10.79 25.23
CA THR A 81 1.22 11.95 26.00
C THR A 81 2.49 12.53 25.37
N ALA A 82 2.73 13.82 25.60
CA ALA A 82 3.98 14.46 25.17
C ALA A 82 5.23 13.77 25.74
N ALA A 83 5.15 13.24 26.95
CA ALA A 83 6.26 12.52 27.58
C ALA A 83 6.60 11.22 26.85
N GLN A 84 5.58 10.46 26.40
CA GLN A 84 5.78 9.24 25.61
C GLN A 84 6.43 9.53 24.27
N LEU A 85 5.99 10.58 23.57
CA LEU A 85 6.58 11.00 22.28
C LEU A 85 8.02 11.47 22.43
N LYS A 86 8.33 12.20 23.52
CA LYS A 86 9.69 12.69 23.80
C LYS A 86 10.66 11.58 24.22
N ALA A 87 10.16 10.48 24.74
CA ALA A 87 10.98 9.36 25.22
C ALA A 87 11.57 8.49 24.11
N GLU A 88 11.03 8.60 22.87
CA GLU A 88 11.48 7.78 21.74
C GLU A 88 12.45 8.56 20.84
N PRO A 89 13.44 7.86 20.24
CA PRO A 89 14.30 8.45 19.20
C PRO A 89 13.53 8.56 17.87
N TRP A 90 13.83 9.61 17.10
CA TRP A 90 13.18 9.88 15.81
C TRP A 90 14.18 10.08 14.66
N GLY A 91 15.45 9.74 14.88
CA GLY A 91 16.56 10.03 13.98
C GLY A 91 17.29 11.34 14.35
N ASP A 92 18.53 11.45 13.91
CA ASP A 92 19.44 12.56 14.30
C ASP A 92 19.53 13.65 13.21
N ASP A 93 19.21 13.32 11.95
CA ASP A 93 19.25 14.25 10.82
C ASP A 93 17.83 14.60 10.34
N PRO A 94 17.39 15.86 10.50
CA PRO A 94 16.05 16.27 10.03
C PRO A 94 15.90 16.28 8.51
N LYS A 95 16.95 16.02 7.73
CA LYS A 95 16.94 15.95 6.28
C LYS A 95 16.90 14.51 5.74
N GLN A 96 16.98 13.53 6.61
CA GLN A 96 16.98 12.10 6.24
C GLN A 96 16.03 11.34 7.13
N VAL A 97 15.26 10.42 6.50
CA VAL A 97 14.41 9.48 7.24
C VAL A 97 15.27 8.30 7.69
N ASP A 98 15.40 8.11 8.99
CA ASP A 98 16.03 6.94 9.60
C ASP A 98 14.97 5.84 9.78
N TYR A 99 14.72 5.04 8.71
CA TYR A 99 13.73 3.98 8.74
C TYR A 99 14.02 2.90 9.80
N GLY A 100 15.29 2.62 10.10
CA GLY A 100 15.68 1.67 11.14
C GLY A 100 15.20 2.11 12.53
N THR A 101 15.43 3.38 12.88
CA THR A 101 14.92 3.99 14.11
C THR A 101 13.39 4.05 14.10
N LEU A 102 12.77 4.47 12.99
CA LEU A 102 11.32 4.57 12.88
C LEU A 102 10.62 3.21 13.03
N TYR A 103 11.18 2.16 12.45
CA TYR A 103 10.62 0.82 12.57
C TYR A 103 10.42 0.41 14.03
N THR A 104 11.34 0.76 14.91
CA THR A 104 11.21 0.45 16.33
C THR A 104 10.31 1.46 17.05
N SER A 105 10.63 2.75 16.95
CA SER A 105 9.99 3.81 17.74
C SER A 105 8.53 4.03 17.35
N ARG A 106 8.24 4.06 16.04
CA ARG A 106 6.91 4.37 15.52
C ARG A 106 5.90 3.31 15.91
N TYR A 107 6.21 2.04 15.69
CA TYR A 107 5.30 0.96 16.06
C TYR A 107 5.11 0.84 17.57
N LYS A 108 6.16 1.08 18.38
CA LYS A 108 6.04 1.11 19.84
C LYS A 108 5.05 2.18 20.31
N VAL A 109 5.14 3.39 19.74
CA VAL A 109 4.21 4.48 20.07
C VAL A 109 2.80 4.19 19.58
N LEU A 110 2.61 3.67 18.35
CA LEU A 110 1.31 3.28 17.84
C LEU A 110 0.65 2.16 18.66
N ARG A 111 1.42 1.20 19.18
CA ARG A 111 0.93 0.18 20.12
C ARG A 111 0.47 0.78 21.44
N THR A 112 1.19 1.79 21.93
CA THR A 112 0.78 2.55 23.13
C THR A 112 -0.54 3.27 22.89
N ALA A 113 -0.71 3.91 21.73
CA ALA A 113 -1.96 4.55 21.35
C ALA A 113 -3.11 3.55 21.23
N TYR A 114 -2.86 2.38 20.62
CA TYR A 114 -3.86 1.30 20.51
C TYR A 114 -4.31 0.81 21.88
N ALA A 115 -3.39 0.56 22.80
CA ALA A 115 -3.72 0.12 24.15
C ALA A 115 -4.59 1.16 24.90
N ALA A 116 -4.27 2.46 24.75
CA ALA A 116 -5.07 3.53 25.31
C ALA A 116 -6.48 3.60 24.69
N TRP A 117 -6.57 3.46 23.35
CA TRP A 117 -7.84 3.44 22.62
C TRP A 117 -8.71 2.24 23.02
N ARG A 118 -8.14 1.02 23.10
CA ARG A 118 -8.84 -0.17 23.57
C ARG A 118 -9.41 0.01 24.99
N LYS A 119 -8.60 0.63 25.87
CA LYS A 119 -9.05 0.94 27.25
C LYS A 119 -10.21 1.92 27.26
N ALA A 120 -10.17 2.96 26.42
CA ALA A 120 -11.25 3.93 26.31
C ALA A 120 -12.54 3.29 25.78
N CYS A 121 -12.45 2.42 24.78
CA CYS A 121 -13.57 1.66 24.24
C CYS A 121 -14.27 0.80 25.31
N LYS A 122 -13.49 0.07 26.13
CA LYS A 122 -14.03 -0.73 27.23
C LYS A 122 -14.73 0.09 28.31
N GLY A 123 -14.34 1.35 28.49
CA GLY A 123 -14.92 2.25 29.49
C GLY A 123 -16.27 2.86 29.12
N LEU A 124 -16.60 2.93 27.81
CA LEU A 124 -17.75 3.70 27.34
C LEU A 124 -19.11 3.03 27.60
N HIS A 125 -19.21 1.71 27.66
CA HIS A 125 -20.49 1.01 27.81
C HIS A 125 -20.45 -0.21 28.75
N GLY A 126 -19.40 -0.42 29.53
CA GLY A 126 -19.25 -1.57 30.40
C GLY A 126 -19.17 -2.94 29.67
N CYS A 127 -19.12 -2.93 28.34
CA CYS A 127 -18.94 -4.10 27.49
C CYS A 127 -17.49 -4.20 27.03
N SER A 128 -16.95 -5.42 27.03
CA SER A 128 -15.55 -5.69 26.63
C SER A 128 -15.26 -5.40 25.16
N ASP A 129 -16.29 -5.29 24.30
CA ASP A 129 -16.16 -5.31 22.84
C ASP A 129 -16.89 -4.17 22.13
N TYR A 130 -17.15 -3.05 22.81
CA TYR A 130 -17.71 -1.87 22.16
C TYR A 130 -16.61 -1.09 21.45
N PHE A 131 -16.81 -0.82 20.16
CA PHE A 131 -15.98 0.09 19.38
C PHE A 131 -16.83 1.25 18.86
N PRO A 132 -16.22 2.40 18.54
CA PRO A 132 -16.93 3.52 17.93
C PRO A 132 -17.61 3.14 16.60
N ASP A 133 -18.76 3.76 16.29
CA ASP A 133 -19.53 3.45 15.09
C ASP A 133 -18.75 3.68 13.79
N ASP A 134 -17.90 4.70 13.77
CA ASP A 134 -17.02 5.01 12.62
C ASP A 134 -15.93 3.97 12.42
N TYR A 135 -15.43 3.34 13.49
CA TYR A 135 -14.52 2.18 13.37
C TYR A 135 -15.25 0.96 12.78
N TYR A 136 -16.49 0.68 13.21
CA TYR A 136 -17.29 -0.40 12.63
C TYR A 136 -17.59 -0.12 11.16
N ALA A 137 -17.97 1.10 10.81
CA ALA A 137 -18.21 1.50 9.43
C ALA A 137 -16.94 1.31 8.57
N PHE A 138 -15.78 1.71 9.10
CA PHE A 138 -14.49 1.51 8.44
C PHE A 138 -14.18 0.02 8.23
N THR A 139 -14.29 -0.81 9.26
CA THR A 139 -13.97 -2.24 9.16
C THR A 139 -14.90 -2.95 8.18
N LEU A 140 -16.19 -2.66 8.22
CA LEU A 140 -17.17 -3.24 7.30
C LEU A 140 -16.91 -2.82 5.85
N SER A 141 -16.63 -1.53 5.61
CA SER A 141 -16.37 -1.02 4.26
C SER A 141 -15.07 -1.57 3.65
N ASN A 142 -14.15 -2.05 4.47
CA ASN A 142 -12.84 -2.56 4.07
C ASN A 142 -12.67 -4.07 4.33
N GLU A 143 -13.73 -4.79 4.69
CA GLU A 143 -13.69 -6.22 5.04
C GLU A 143 -12.98 -7.08 3.98
N ALA A 144 -13.18 -6.74 2.71
CA ALA A 144 -12.63 -7.50 1.58
C ALA A 144 -11.10 -7.62 1.54
N TRP A 145 -10.37 -6.76 2.26
CA TRP A 145 -8.89 -6.78 2.32
C TRP A 145 -8.35 -6.66 3.75
N LEU A 146 -9.05 -5.95 4.64
CA LEU A 146 -8.56 -5.58 5.95
C LEU A 146 -8.35 -6.78 6.88
N GLU A 147 -9.25 -7.77 6.82
CA GLU A 147 -9.16 -8.99 7.62
C GLU A 147 -7.90 -9.80 7.26
N ASP A 148 -7.71 -10.05 5.96
CA ASP A 148 -6.54 -10.79 5.47
C ASP A 148 -5.23 -10.01 5.74
N TYR A 149 -5.23 -8.67 5.57
CA TYR A 149 -4.07 -7.83 5.88
C TYR A 149 -3.70 -7.89 7.37
N ALA A 150 -4.66 -7.72 8.25
CA ALA A 150 -4.40 -7.74 9.70
C ALA A 150 -3.90 -9.11 10.18
N LEU A 151 -4.49 -10.20 9.66
CA LEU A 151 -4.05 -11.56 9.92
C LEU A 151 -2.64 -11.82 9.38
N TYR A 152 -2.36 -11.39 8.13
CA TYR A 152 -1.03 -11.49 7.53
C TYR A 152 0.03 -10.79 8.36
N MET A 153 -0.25 -9.56 8.79
CA MET A 153 0.70 -8.79 9.61
C MET A 153 0.91 -9.40 11.00
N ALA A 154 -0.13 -9.96 11.61
CA ALA A 154 0.00 -10.69 12.86
C ALA A 154 0.89 -11.95 12.70
N LEU A 155 0.70 -12.69 11.61
CA LEU A 155 1.57 -13.82 11.25
C LEU A 155 3.01 -13.37 10.96
N LYS A 156 3.22 -12.24 10.26
CA LYS A 156 4.56 -11.66 10.05
C LYS A 156 5.27 -11.40 11.37
N VAL A 157 4.59 -10.78 12.33
CA VAL A 157 5.14 -10.50 13.66
C VAL A 157 5.50 -11.79 14.39
N ALA A 158 4.58 -12.77 14.41
CA ALA A 158 4.79 -14.05 15.07
C ALA A 158 5.95 -14.86 14.45
N ASN A 159 6.21 -14.69 13.16
CA ASN A 159 7.30 -15.33 12.44
C ASN A 159 8.57 -14.44 12.31
N GLY A 160 8.70 -13.39 13.13
CA GLY A 160 9.89 -12.54 13.14
C GLY A 160 10.08 -11.75 11.85
N MET A 161 9.00 -11.33 11.22
CA MET A 161 8.96 -10.57 9.94
C MET A 161 9.55 -11.32 8.73
N LYS A 162 9.68 -12.65 8.80
CA LYS A 162 10.10 -13.48 7.68
C LYS A 162 9.12 -13.40 6.51
N ASN A 163 9.63 -13.65 5.30
CA ASN A 163 8.80 -13.79 4.11
C ASN A 163 7.78 -14.92 4.31
N TRP A 164 6.54 -14.74 3.81
CA TRP A 164 5.47 -15.71 4.00
C TRP A 164 5.78 -17.07 3.35
N VAL A 165 6.60 -17.14 2.32
CA VAL A 165 7.04 -18.41 1.73
C VAL A 165 7.91 -19.24 2.67
N GLU A 166 8.47 -18.63 3.71
CA GLU A 166 9.27 -19.30 4.75
C GLU A 166 8.44 -19.75 5.96
N TRP A 167 7.16 -19.40 6.01
CA TRP A 167 6.29 -19.79 7.12
C TRP A 167 6.02 -21.29 7.11
N GLU A 168 5.63 -21.83 8.25
CA GLU A 168 5.15 -23.21 8.34
C GLU A 168 4.04 -23.45 7.32
N ARG A 169 4.04 -24.67 6.75
CA ARG A 169 3.16 -25.05 5.65
C ARG A 169 1.67 -24.70 5.88
N PRO A 170 1.07 -24.94 7.09
CA PRO A 170 -0.33 -24.58 7.33
C PRO A 170 -0.62 -23.08 7.14
N TYR A 171 0.28 -22.21 7.59
CA TYR A 171 0.14 -20.75 7.44
C TYR A 171 0.45 -20.30 6.01
N ARG A 172 1.53 -20.85 5.44
CA ARG A 172 1.95 -20.55 4.07
C ARG A 172 0.85 -20.90 3.05
N LEU A 173 0.22 -22.07 3.18
CA LEU A 173 -0.82 -22.55 2.27
C LEU A 173 -2.25 -22.20 2.74
N ARG A 174 -2.37 -21.33 3.74
CA ARG A 174 -3.66 -20.83 4.25
C ARG A 174 -4.63 -21.93 4.70
N ASP A 175 -4.16 -22.91 5.47
CA ASP A 175 -5.05 -23.88 6.09
C ASP A 175 -6.07 -23.18 6.99
N LYS A 176 -7.35 -23.38 6.71
CA LYS A 176 -8.44 -22.65 7.37
C LYS A 176 -8.48 -22.88 8.88
N ALA A 177 -8.22 -24.11 9.32
CA ALA A 177 -8.27 -24.45 10.74
C ALA A 177 -7.09 -23.84 11.50
N ALA A 178 -5.88 -23.92 10.91
CA ALA A 178 -4.68 -23.31 11.48
C ALA A 178 -4.81 -21.78 11.56
N LEU A 179 -5.33 -21.12 10.50
CA LEU A 179 -5.53 -19.67 10.51
C LEU A 179 -6.60 -19.25 11.52
N ALA A 180 -7.70 -19.99 11.65
CA ALA A 180 -8.74 -19.69 12.64
C ALA A 180 -8.22 -19.84 14.07
N ALA A 181 -7.44 -20.89 14.36
CA ALA A 181 -6.81 -21.08 15.66
C ALA A 181 -5.81 -19.94 15.98
N PHE A 182 -4.94 -19.60 15.03
CA PHE A 182 -4.00 -18.50 15.19
C PHE A 182 -4.72 -17.16 15.43
N ALA A 183 -5.78 -16.88 14.68
CA ALA A 183 -6.55 -15.64 14.83
C ALA A 183 -7.18 -15.52 16.21
N ALA A 184 -7.76 -16.62 16.76
CA ALA A 184 -8.33 -16.64 18.10
C ALA A 184 -7.29 -16.40 19.20
N GLU A 185 -6.06 -16.86 19.02
CA GLU A 185 -4.97 -16.66 19.98
C GLU A 185 -4.30 -15.28 19.86
N ASN A 186 -4.49 -14.57 18.73
CA ASN A 186 -3.79 -13.33 18.41
C ASN A 186 -4.75 -12.15 18.11
N GLU A 187 -5.95 -12.14 18.69
CA GLU A 187 -6.96 -11.09 18.47
C GLU A 187 -6.44 -9.67 18.74
N GLU A 188 -5.62 -9.50 19.77
CA GLU A 188 -5.06 -8.19 20.13
C GLU A 188 -4.09 -7.66 19.05
N GLU A 189 -3.25 -8.54 18.50
CA GLU A 189 -2.33 -8.18 17.42
C GLU A 189 -3.08 -7.86 16.12
N ILE A 190 -4.06 -8.66 15.75
CA ILE A 190 -4.94 -8.42 14.61
C ILE A 190 -5.69 -7.10 14.78
N GLY A 191 -6.21 -6.84 15.98
CA GLY A 191 -6.90 -5.61 16.34
C GLY A 191 -5.99 -4.37 16.22
N PHE A 192 -4.71 -4.49 16.59
CA PHE A 192 -3.72 -3.43 16.40
C PHE A 192 -3.55 -3.06 14.92
N TRP A 193 -3.42 -4.04 14.03
CA TRP A 193 -3.26 -3.77 12.60
C TRP A 193 -4.51 -3.16 11.97
N LYS A 194 -5.71 -3.53 12.41
CA LYS A 194 -6.95 -2.86 12.00
C LYS A 194 -7.02 -1.42 12.51
N PHE A 195 -6.64 -1.17 13.76
CA PHE A 195 -6.61 0.16 14.35
C PHE A 195 -5.69 1.12 13.60
N VAL A 196 -4.48 0.71 13.23
CA VAL A 196 -3.57 1.60 12.50
C VAL A 196 -4.09 1.91 11.10
N GLN A 197 -4.78 0.99 10.44
CA GLN A 197 -5.43 1.25 9.16
C GLN A 197 -6.63 2.21 9.31
N TYR A 198 -7.41 2.07 10.35
CA TYR A 198 -8.48 3.01 10.68
C TYR A 198 -7.94 4.42 10.92
N LYS A 199 -6.89 4.58 11.72
CA LYS A 199 -6.28 5.90 11.97
C LYS A 199 -5.63 6.49 10.72
N PHE A 200 -4.97 5.68 9.92
CA PHE A 200 -4.47 6.10 8.61
C PHE A 200 -5.61 6.65 7.73
N SER A 201 -6.69 5.87 7.58
CA SER A 201 -7.82 6.24 6.73
C SER A 201 -8.48 7.54 7.20
N THR A 202 -8.76 7.67 8.51
CA THR A 202 -9.40 8.85 9.07
C THR A 202 -8.57 10.12 8.84
N GLN A 203 -7.28 10.07 9.11
CA GLN A 203 -6.39 11.22 8.95
C GLN A 203 -6.14 11.55 7.47
N TRP A 204 -5.97 10.54 6.63
CA TRP A 204 -5.80 10.75 5.20
C TRP A 204 -7.04 11.40 4.56
N GLN A 205 -8.23 10.91 4.90
CA GLN A 205 -9.47 11.51 4.39
C GLN A 205 -9.60 12.99 4.77
N ALA A 206 -9.17 13.38 5.97
CA ALA A 206 -9.16 14.77 6.39
C ALA A 206 -8.21 15.63 5.53
N VAL A 207 -7.01 15.13 5.22
CA VAL A 207 -6.05 15.83 4.35
C VAL A 207 -6.59 15.93 2.92
N LYS A 208 -7.12 14.84 2.38
CA LYS A 208 -7.69 14.79 1.01
C LYS A 208 -8.86 15.76 0.89
N GLN A 209 -9.80 15.73 1.83
CA GLN A 209 -10.95 16.64 1.83
C GLN A 209 -10.49 18.10 1.86
N TYR A 210 -9.53 18.42 2.74
CA TYR A 210 -8.98 19.78 2.82
C TYR A 210 -8.33 20.22 1.49
N ALA A 211 -7.58 19.33 0.82
CA ALA A 211 -7.00 19.61 -0.48
C ALA A 211 -8.09 19.90 -1.53
N ASN A 212 -9.12 19.06 -1.59
CA ASN A 212 -10.24 19.22 -2.51
C ASN A 212 -11.02 20.52 -2.24
N ASP A 213 -11.25 20.89 -1.00
CA ASP A 213 -11.92 22.15 -0.60
C ASP A 213 -11.10 23.39 -1.05
N LYS A 214 -9.79 23.27 -1.15
CA LYS A 214 -8.87 24.29 -1.69
C LYS A 214 -8.73 24.23 -3.23
N GLY A 215 -9.41 23.31 -3.89
CA GLY A 215 -9.34 23.12 -5.34
C GLY A 215 -8.03 22.45 -5.81
N VAL A 216 -7.40 21.67 -4.93
CA VAL A 216 -6.22 20.84 -5.22
C VAL A 216 -6.65 19.39 -5.28
N GLN A 217 -6.40 18.71 -6.40
CA GLN A 217 -6.64 17.29 -6.59
C GLN A 217 -5.41 16.48 -6.16
N ILE A 218 -5.66 15.29 -5.64
CA ILE A 218 -4.61 14.34 -5.27
C ILE A 218 -4.36 13.37 -6.43
N LEU A 219 -3.16 13.39 -7.00
CA LEU A 219 -2.70 12.39 -7.95
C LEU A 219 -1.91 11.33 -7.20
N GLY A 220 -2.51 10.15 -7.04
CA GLY A 220 -1.88 8.99 -6.45
C GLY A 220 -1.03 8.20 -7.43
N ASP A 221 -0.28 7.26 -6.90
CA ASP A 221 0.61 6.38 -7.66
C ASP A 221 0.47 4.94 -7.15
N ILE A 222 0.36 3.97 -8.07
CA ILE A 222 0.40 2.55 -7.74
C ILE A 222 1.33 1.81 -8.71
N PRO A 223 2.17 0.88 -8.23
CA PRO A 223 2.92 0.01 -9.11
C PRO A 223 1.99 -0.99 -9.80
N ILE A 224 2.30 -1.36 -11.05
CA ILE A 224 1.54 -2.44 -11.71
C ILE A 224 1.62 -3.74 -10.90
N TYR A 225 2.81 -4.12 -10.42
CA TYR A 225 3.01 -5.37 -9.68
C TYR A 225 2.81 -5.19 -8.17
N VAL A 226 2.54 -6.30 -7.49
CA VAL A 226 2.60 -6.40 -6.03
C VAL A 226 3.97 -6.94 -5.61
N SER A 227 4.36 -6.74 -4.35
CA SER A 227 5.57 -7.37 -3.82
C SER A 227 5.39 -8.89 -3.67
N ALA A 228 6.48 -9.64 -3.85
CA ALA A 228 6.51 -11.07 -3.56
C ALA A 228 6.17 -11.35 -2.09
N ASP A 229 6.68 -10.53 -1.17
CA ASP A 229 6.37 -10.61 0.25
C ASP A 229 5.20 -9.66 0.60
N SER A 230 4.01 -10.02 0.14
CA SER A 230 2.78 -9.26 0.36
C SER A 230 1.60 -10.15 0.71
N VAL A 231 0.62 -9.56 1.39
CA VAL A 231 -0.67 -10.22 1.62
C VAL A 231 -1.37 -10.56 0.31
N ASP A 232 -1.21 -9.73 -0.72
CA ASP A 232 -1.81 -9.94 -2.03
C ASP A 232 -1.30 -11.23 -2.68
N ALA A 233 0.01 -11.48 -2.63
CA ALA A 233 0.61 -12.71 -3.13
C ALA A 233 0.22 -13.92 -2.27
N TRP A 234 0.17 -13.78 -0.94
CA TRP A 234 -0.21 -14.84 -0.01
C TRP A 234 -1.67 -15.26 -0.13
N VAL A 235 -2.59 -14.28 -0.26
CA VAL A 235 -4.03 -14.54 -0.44
C VAL A 235 -4.38 -14.90 -1.86
N GLY A 236 -3.71 -14.26 -2.81
CA GLY A 236 -4.09 -14.24 -4.20
C GLY A 236 -3.96 -15.57 -4.95
N GLY A 237 -3.11 -16.50 -4.48
CA GLY A 237 -2.98 -17.85 -5.05
C GLY A 237 -3.04 -17.89 -6.58
N LYS A 238 -4.24 -18.13 -7.11
CA LYS A 238 -4.48 -18.26 -8.55
C LYS A 238 -4.35 -16.96 -9.35
N LEU A 239 -4.33 -15.80 -8.68
CA LEU A 239 -4.13 -14.51 -9.35
C LEU A 239 -2.71 -14.34 -9.89
N PHE A 240 -1.76 -15.10 -9.33
CA PHE A 240 -0.34 -15.03 -9.69
C PHE A 240 0.17 -16.37 -10.22
N GLU A 241 1.33 -16.36 -10.86
CA GLU A 241 2.01 -17.56 -11.34
C GLU A 241 2.76 -18.26 -10.20
N LEU A 242 2.01 -18.86 -9.28
CA LEU A 242 2.55 -19.62 -8.14
C LEU A 242 2.45 -21.13 -8.39
N ASP A 243 3.42 -21.87 -7.85
CA ASP A 243 3.34 -23.34 -7.76
C ASP A 243 2.46 -23.80 -6.56
N ALA A 244 2.33 -25.11 -6.40
CA ALA A 244 1.51 -25.68 -5.33
C ALA A 244 2.03 -25.44 -3.91
N GLU A 245 3.30 -25.07 -3.75
CA GLU A 245 3.94 -24.73 -2.48
C GLU A 245 4.06 -23.20 -2.25
N GLY A 246 3.49 -22.39 -3.15
CA GLY A 246 3.54 -20.91 -3.08
C GLY A 246 4.83 -20.31 -3.63
N GLY A 247 5.67 -21.08 -4.28
CA GLY A 247 6.86 -20.60 -4.96
C GLY A 247 6.52 -19.87 -6.26
N PHE A 248 7.37 -18.92 -6.68
CA PHE A 248 7.23 -18.18 -7.93
C PHE A 248 7.93 -18.94 -9.05
N ALA A 249 7.20 -19.23 -10.13
CA ALA A 249 7.80 -19.85 -11.32
C ALA A 249 8.59 -18.82 -12.14
N ARG A 250 8.03 -17.62 -12.27
CA ARG A 250 8.60 -16.50 -13.00
C ARG A 250 8.32 -15.19 -12.24
N VAL A 251 9.18 -14.18 -12.48
CA VAL A 251 9.07 -12.87 -11.84
C VAL A 251 9.23 -11.76 -12.86
N ALA A 252 8.76 -10.56 -12.49
CA ALA A 252 8.84 -9.38 -13.32
C ALA A 252 10.23 -8.73 -13.29
N GLY A 253 10.53 -7.98 -14.35
CA GLY A 253 11.71 -7.15 -14.47
C GLY A 253 11.73 -6.38 -15.78
N CYS A 254 12.89 -5.86 -16.14
CA CYS A 254 13.15 -5.24 -17.43
C CYS A 254 14.33 -5.92 -18.15
N PRO A 255 14.30 -6.01 -19.49
CA PRO A 255 15.42 -6.53 -20.24
C PRO A 255 16.67 -5.65 -20.10
N PRO A 256 17.87 -6.17 -20.46
CA PRO A 256 19.04 -5.35 -20.63
C PRO A 256 18.79 -4.15 -21.56
N ASP A 257 19.27 -2.99 -21.15
CA ASP A 257 19.18 -1.74 -21.91
C ASP A 257 20.52 -0.99 -21.87
N TYR A 258 20.52 0.25 -22.39
CA TYR A 258 21.70 1.10 -22.41
C TYR A 258 22.21 1.45 -21.00
N PHE A 259 21.32 1.51 -20.00
CA PHE A 259 21.64 1.89 -18.61
C PHE A 259 22.00 0.69 -17.73
N SER A 260 21.50 -0.52 -18.07
CA SER A 260 21.72 -1.75 -17.31
C SER A 260 22.02 -2.93 -18.23
N ALA A 261 23.30 -3.32 -18.30
CA ALA A 261 23.76 -4.45 -19.12
C ALA A 261 23.17 -5.81 -18.67
N ASP A 262 22.71 -5.92 -17.43
CA ASP A 262 22.10 -7.13 -16.85
C ASP A 262 20.57 -7.05 -16.81
N GLY A 263 20.00 -5.91 -17.23
CA GLY A 263 18.60 -5.59 -17.04
C GLY A 263 18.27 -5.33 -15.58
N GLN A 264 16.96 -5.35 -15.24
CA GLN A 264 16.49 -5.16 -13.87
C GLN A 264 15.66 -6.38 -13.46
N LEU A 265 16.08 -7.06 -12.42
CA LEU A 265 15.37 -8.16 -11.79
C LEU A 265 14.58 -7.61 -10.60
N TRP A 266 13.27 -7.38 -10.76
CA TRP A 266 12.44 -6.78 -9.70
C TRP A 266 11.94 -7.81 -8.69
N GLY A 267 11.76 -9.06 -9.11
CA GLY A 267 11.34 -10.15 -8.22
C GLY A 267 9.84 -10.15 -7.89
N ASN A 268 9.04 -9.26 -8.48
CA ASN A 268 7.60 -9.24 -8.28
C ASN A 268 6.92 -10.43 -8.97
N PRO A 269 5.88 -11.05 -8.38
CA PRO A 269 5.13 -12.13 -9.01
C PRO A 269 4.43 -11.64 -10.27
N LEU A 270 4.40 -12.50 -11.30
CA LEU A 270 3.63 -12.25 -12.51
C LEU A 270 2.17 -12.61 -12.30
N TYR A 271 1.28 -11.84 -12.94
CA TYR A 271 -0.15 -12.11 -12.92
C TYR A 271 -0.50 -13.30 -13.82
N ASN A 272 -1.38 -14.17 -13.35
CA ASN A 272 -2.04 -15.16 -14.17
C ASN A 272 -3.20 -14.50 -14.94
N TRP A 273 -2.89 -13.84 -16.04
CA TRP A 273 -3.87 -13.08 -16.84
C TRP A 273 -5.03 -13.95 -17.35
N THR A 274 -4.81 -15.25 -17.57
CA THR A 274 -5.87 -16.18 -17.92
C THR A 274 -6.91 -16.29 -16.81
N TYR A 275 -6.47 -16.41 -15.55
CA TYR A 275 -7.38 -16.47 -14.41
C TYR A 275 -8.05 -15.11 -14.16
N HIS A 276 -7.33 -14.01 -14.30
CA HIS A 276 -7.92 -12.66 -14.21
C HIS A 276 -9.05 -12.46 -15.22
N LYS A 277 -8.84 -12.86 -16.47
CA LYS A 277 -9.87 -12.81 -17.51
C LYS A 277 -11.09 -13.69 -17.16
N GLN A 278 -10.88 -14.92 -16.69
CA GLN A 278 -11.94 -15.84 -16.27
C GLN A 278 -12.80 -15.27 -15.13
N THR A 279 -12.22 -14.44 -14.25
CA THR A 279 -12.90 -13.81 -13.13
C THR A 279 -13.37 -12.38 -13.44
N GLY A 280 -13.37 -11.95 -14.70
CA GLY A 280 -13.77 -10.61 -15.12
C GLY A 280 -12.88 -9.52 -14.51
N TYR A 281 -11.60 -9.80 -14.28
CA TYR A 281 -10.63 -8.89 -13.66
C TYR A 281 -11.05 -8.36 -12.29
N ALA A 282 -11.84 -9.12 -11.53
CA ALA A 282 -12.46 -8.67 -10.28
C ALA A 282 -11.46 -8.09 -9.27
N TRP A 283 -10.26 -8.68 -9.15
CA TRP A 283 -9.22 -8.17 -8.26
C TRP A 283 -8.71 -6.78 -8.71
N TRP A 284 -8.49 -6.59 -10.01
CA TRP A 284 -8.08 -5.29 -10.56
C TRP A 284 -9.18 -4.23 -10.41
N VAL A 285 -10.44 -4.61 -10.61
CA VAL A 285 -11.59 -3.71 -10.36
C VAL A 285 -11.61 -3.28 -8.89
N GLN A 286 -11.39 -4.21 -7.97
CA GLN A 286 -11.32 -3.89 -6.54
C GLN A 286 -10.13 -2.97 -6.21
N ARG A 287 -8.94 -3.26 -6.76
CA ARG A 287 -7.72 -2.47 -6.53
C ARG A 287 -7.87 -1.04 -7.04
N VAL A 288 -8.36 -0.86 -8.26
CA VAL A 288 -8.56 0.48 -8.85
C VAL A 288 -9.66 1.23 -8.11
N ARG A 289 -10.79 0.58 -7.78
CA ARG A 289 -11.86 1.17 -6.96
C ARG A 289 -11.33 1.67 -5.63
N HIS A 290 -10.52 0.86 -4.94
CA HIS A 290 -9.92 1.25 -3.67
C HIS A 290 -8.98 2.45 -3.84
N ALA A 291 -8.10 2.42 -4.84
CA ALA A 291 -7.19 3.53 -5.14
C ALA A 291 -7.94 4.84 -5.43
N LEU A 292 -9.02 4.80 -6.23
CA LEU A 292 -9.86 5.97 -6.51
C LEU A 292 -10.66 6.46 -5.29
N GLY A 293 -10.85 5.64 -4.27
CA GLY A 293 -11.33 6.08 -2.96
C GLY A 293 -10.30 6.92 -2.19
N ILE A 294 -9.03 6.60 -2.39
CA ILE A 294 -7.89 7.27 -1.72
C ILE A 294 -7.45 8.53 -2.50
N TYR A 295 -7.44 8.49 -3.82
CA TYR A 295 -6.94 9.53 -4.71
C TYR A 295 -8.06 10.11 -5.60
N ASP A 296 -7.82 11.26 -6.22
CA ASP A 296 -8.72 11.87 -7.21
C ASP A 296 -8.31 11.47 -8.64
N LEU A 297 -7.01 11.36 -8.86
CA LEU A 297 -6.38 10.91 -10.11
C LEU A 297 -5.41 9.78 -9.76
N LEU A 298 -5.23 8.83 -10.66
CA LEU A 298 -4.39 7.65 -10.42
C LEU A 298 -3.32 7.50 -11.51
N ARG A 299 -2.05 7.59 -11.16
CA ARG A 299 -0.94 7.15 -12.00
C ARG A 299 -0.71 5.66 -11.77
N ILE A 300 -0.53 4.91 -12.84
CA ILE A 300 -0.08 3.52 -12.76
C ILE A 300 1.35 3.46 -13.32
N ASP A 301 2.26 3.07 -12.43
CA ASP A 301 3.67 2.89 -12.76
C ASP A 301 3.88 1.65 -13.62
N HIS A 302 4.80 1.73 -14.58
CA HIS A 302 5.09 0.69 -15.57
C HIS A 302 3.84 0.25 -16.37
N PHE A 303 3.03 1.20 -16.80
CA PHE A 303 1.76 0.97 -17.50
C PHE A 303 1.89 0.08 -18.75
N ARG A 304 3.03 0.15 -19.44
CA ARG A 304 3.32 -0.70 -20.59
C ARG A 304 3.20 -2.21 -20.30
N GLY A 305 3.38 -2.62 -19.04
CA GLY A 305 3.25 -4.02 -18.61
C GLY A 305 1.86 -4.63 -18.85
N PHE A 306 0.83 -3.80 -19.10
CA PHE A 306 -0.47 -4.27 -19.53
C PHE A 306 -0.52 -4.65 -21.02
N ASP A 307 0.37 -4.13 -21.85
CA ASP A 307 0.55 -4.51 -23.24
C ASP A 307 1.53 -5.69 -23.35
N THR A 308 2.78 -5.46 -22.96
CA THR A 308 3.83 -6.48 -22.89
C THR A 308 4.70 -6.31 -21.65
N TYR A 309 5.12 -7.43 -21.08
CA TYR A 309 5.98 -7.45 -19.89
C TYR A 309 7.13 -8.43 -20.04
N TRP A 310 8.23 -8.18 -19.31
CA TRP A 310 9.40 -9.01 -19.30
C TRP A 310 9.32 -10.06 -18.21
N ALA A 311 9.15 -11.32 -18.58
CA ALA A 311 9.01 -12.46 -17.69
C ALA A 311 10.35 -13.19 -17.54
N ILE A 312 10.84 -13.29 -16.31
CA ILE A 312 12.16 -13.85 -15.99
C ILE A 312 11.95 -15.11 -15.16
N PRO A 313 12.64 -16.26 -15.44
CA PRO A 313 12.62 -17.41 -14.55
C PRO A 313 13.03 -17.01 -13.13
N ALA A 314 12.32 -17.47 -12.10
CA ALA A 314 12.52 -16.99 -10.73
C ALA A 314 13.89 -17.33 -10.12
N ASP A 315 14.58 -18.37 -10.66
CA ASP A 315 15.91 -18.80 -10.27
C ASP A 315 17.05 -18.07 -11.01
N SER A 316 16.72 -17.12 -11.90
CA SER A 316 17.70 -16.37 -12.69
C SER A 316 18.47 -15.38 -11.81
N ALA A 317 19.78 -15.30 -12.02
CA ALA A 317 20.63 -14.32 -11.36
C ALA A 317 20.54 -12.91 -11.95
N THR A 318 20.08 -12.77 -13.20
CA THR A 318 19.95 -11.51 -13.94
C THR A 318 18.71 -11.53 -14.81
N ALA A 319 18.32 -10.37 -15.33
CA ALA A 319 17.16 -10.26 -16.21
C ALA A 319 17.42 -10.72 -17.68
N LYS A 320 18.65 -11.10 -18.02
CA LYS A 320 19.03 -11.50 -19.41
C LYS A 320 18.26 -12.69 -19.98
N THR A 321 17.83 -13.60 -19.13
CA THR A 321 17.16 -14.85 -19.52
C THR A 321 15.64 -14.70 -19.69
N GLY A 322 15.13 -13.51 -19.50
CA GLY A 322 13.70 -13.23 -19.62
C GLY A 322 13.17 -13.33 -21.06
N LYS A 323 11.86 -13.23 -21.19
CA LYS A 323 11.12 -13.20 -22.46
C LYS A 323 9.99 -12.19 -22.40
N TRP A 324 9.71 -11.56 -23.54
CA TRP A 324 8.49 -10.76 -23.68
C TRP A 324 7.25 -11.63 -23.72
N GLU A 325 6.27 -11.27 -22.91
CA GLU A 325 4.95 -11.90 -22.84
C GLU A 325 3.87 -10.83 -23.03
N ASN A 326 2.73 -11.23 -23.57
CA ASN A 326 1.60 -10.32 -23.77
C ASN A 326 0.84 -10.12 -22.45
N GLY A 327 0.50 -8.89 -22.16
CA GLY A 327 -0.39 -8.51 -21.08
C GLY A 327 -1.88 -8.65 -21.47
N PRO A 328 -2.81 -8.19 -20.62
CA PRO A 328 -4.25 -8.28 -20.88
C PRO A 328 -4.74 -7.28 -21.94
N GLY A 329 -3.94 -6.26 -22.28
CA GLY A 329 -4.30 -5.21 -23.22
C GLY A 329 -5.57 -4.46 -22.80
N MET A 330 -6.37 -4.03 -23.79
CA MET A 330 -7.59 -3.27 -23.57
C MET A 330 -8.69 -4.02 -22.83
N GLU A 331 -8.68 -5.35 -22.86
CA GLU A 331 -9.72 -6.15 -22.18
C GLU A 331 -9.82 -5.82 -20.68
N LEU A 332 -8.68 -5.55 -20.03
CA LEU A 332 -8.66 -5.11 -18.64
C LEU A 332 -9.34 -3.74 -18.47
N PHE A 333 -9.01 -2.78 -19.32
CA PHE A 333 -9.53 -1.40 -19.22
C PHE A 333 -11.02 -1.34 -19.56
N ASP A 334 -11.48 -2.13 -20.54
CA ASP A 334 -12.90 -2.28 -20.84
C ASP A 334 -13.67 -2.82 -19.62
N ALA A 335 -13.12 -3.83 -18.92
CA ALA A 335 -13.71 -4.35 -17.70
C ALA A 335 -13.70 -3.33 -16.55
N LEU A 336 -12.64 -2.55 -16.41
CA LEU A 336 -12.55 -1.47 -15.42
C LEU A 336 -13.56 -0.36 -15.71
N GLU A 337 -13.67 0.11 -16.95
CA GLU A 337 -14.66 1.13 -17.35
C GLU A 337 -16.09 0.64 -17.16
N GLN A 338 -16.38 -0.62 -17.53
CA GLN A 338 -17.69 -1.21 -17.32
C GLN A 338 -18.07 -1.24 -15.82
N ALA A 339 -17.12 -1.50 -14.93
CA ALA A 339 -17.36 -1.65 -13.49
C ALA A 339 -17.31 -0.32 -12.71
N LEU A 340 -16.55 0.65 -13.16
CA LEU A 340 -16.19 1.87 -12.41
C LEU A 340 -16.60 3.17 -13.12
N GLY A 341 -16.98 3.10 -14.39
CA GLY A 341 -17.24 4.28 -15.22
C GLY A 341 -15.94 4.90 -15.74
N GLN A 342 -15.96 6.22 -15.98
CA GLN A 342 -14.79 6.94 -16.47
C GLN A 342 -13.61 6.80 -15.50
N LEU A 343 -12.47 6.42 -16.04
CA LEU A 343 -11.25 6.16 -15.27
C LEU A 343 -10.32 7.40 -15.30
N PRO A 344 -10.12 8.10 -14.19
CA PRO A 344 -9.15 9.19 -14.10
C PRO A 344 -7.72 8.64 -13.93
N ILE A 345 -7.27 7.84 -14.90
CA ILE A 345 -5.97 7.18 -14.89
C ILE A 345 -4.98 7.93 -15.78
N ILE A 346 -3.77 8.10 -15.29
CA ILE A 346 -2.60 8.61 -16.01
C ILE A 346 -1.65 7.45 -16.22
N ALA A 347 -1.41 7.11 -17.48
CA ALA A 347 -0.47 6.07 -17.87
C ALA A 347 0.96 6.61 -17.86
N GLU A 348 1.87 5.87 -17.24
CA GLU A 348 3.30 6.12 -17.36
C GLU A 348 3.80 5.49 -18.65
N ASP A 349 4.44 6.28 -19.53
CA ASP A 349 4.83 5.87 -20.89
C ASP A 349 6.34 5.70 -21.08
N LEU A 350 7.09 5.46 -20.00
CA LEU A 350 8.53 5.25 -20.05
C LEU A 350 8.88 3.85 -20.59
N GLY A 351 10.02 3.78 -21.32
CA GLY A 351 10.55 2.56 -21.90
C GLY A 351 10.26 2.39 -23.40
N GLU A 352 10.54 1.21 -23.95
CA GLU A 352 10.22 0.89 -25.35
C GLU A 352 8.72 0.63 -25.50
N LEU A 353 8.03 1.55 -26.15
CA LEU A 353 6.61 1.41 -26.49
C LEU A 353 6.45 0.75 -27.85
N PHE A 354 5.60 -0.26 -27.92
CA PHE A 354 5.20 -0.83 -29.21
C PHE A 354 4.07 0.02 -29.84
N PRO A 355 3.90 -0.03 -31.19
CA PRO A 355 2.86 0.75 -31.86
C PRO A 355 1.46 0.59 -31.27
N LEU A 356 1.13 -0.59 -30.75
CA LEU A 356 -0.15 -0.86 -30.09
C LEU A 356 -0.30 -0.15 -28.75
N SER A 357 0.77 -0.01 -27.96
CA SER A 357 0.74 0.76 -26.71
C SER A 357 0.41 2.23 -26.94
N LEU A 358 0.94 2.82 -28.03
CA LEU A 358 0.72 4.24 -28.39
C LEU A 358 -0.71 4.53 -28.86
N ILE A 359 -1.41 3.55 -29.43
CA ILE A 359 -2.79 3.72 -29.89
C ILE A 359 -3.75 3.87 -28.67
N HIS A 360 -3.39 3.31 -27.53
CA HIS A 360 -4.23 3.32 -26.33
C HIS A 360 -3.96 4.49 -25.38
N ILE A 361 -2.84 5.18 -25.57
CA ILE A 361 -2.48 6.40 -24.83
C ILE A 361 -3.00 7.65 -25.58
#